data_2b1296655869d1f9e4e561126b49b08a
#
_entry.id   2b1296655869d1f9e4e561126b49b08a
#
_cell.length_a   1.000
_cell.length_b   1.000
_cell.length_c   1.000
_cell.angle_alpha   90.00
_cell.angle_beta   90.00
_cell.angle_gamma   90.00
#
_symmetry.space_group_name_H-M   'P 1'
#
loop_
_entity.id
_entity.type
_entity.pdbx_description
1 polymer ?
#
loop_
_entity_poly.entity_id
_entity_poly.type
_entity_poly.pdbx_seq_one_letter_code
_entity_poly.pdbx_strand_id
1 'polypeptide(L)'
;MPPEGYLKKAKEICERNNVLFVADEIQTGLGRTGKLFACEYEEVKPDILVIGKSLAGGCYAISAVLSPREILGLFKPREHGTTFGANPLACALAREAIRVLTEEKLVENSAELGNYFLEKLKTIKSKHIKEVMGKGLLIGIELKQEAGGARRFCEDLKEEGLLCKETHEHVIRFAPPLIIKRDDLDWAFEQINRVFQKAE
;
A
#
# COMPACT_ATOMS: atom_id res chain seq x y z
N MET A 1 -11.42 -1.35 1.15
CA MET A 1 -10.85 -2.28 0.12
C MET A 1 -11.91 -2.50 -0.97
N PRO A 2 -11.55 -2.58 -2.26
CA PRO A 2 -12.51 -2.93 -3.29
C PRO A 2 -13.04 -4.36 -3.05
N PRO A 3 -14.29 -4.65 -3.47
CA PRO A 3 -14.83 -6.00 -3.39
C PRO A 3 -14.08 -6.95 -4.33
N GLU A 4 -14.14 -8.24 -4.04
CA GLU A 4 -13.53 -9.28 -4.88
C GLU A 4 -14.07 -9.23 -6.31
N GLY A 5 -13.18 -9.41 -7.29
CA GLY A 5 -13.51 -9.33 -8.72
C GLY A 5 -13.67 -7.91 -9.27
N TYR A 6 -13.42 -6.88 -8.47
CA TYR A 6 -13.58 -5.48 -8.92
C TYR A 6 -12.62 -5.11 -10.05
N LEU A 7 -11.32 -5.39 -9.88
CA LEU A 7 -10.31 -5.04 -10.89
C LEU A 7 -10.55 -5.82 -12.19
N LYS A 8 -10.88 -7.11 -12.07
CA LYS A 8 -11.17 -7.95 -13.22
C LYS A 8 -12.37 -7.41 -14.02
N LYS A 9 -13.47 -7.10 -13.33
CA LYS A 9 -14.66 -6.52 -13.98
C LYS A 9 -14.37 -5.15 -14.60
N ALA A 10 -13.60 -4.31 -13.92
CA ALA A 10 -13.19 -3.01 -14.44
C ALA A 10 -12.36 -3.15 -15.72
N LYS A 11 -11.38 -4.07 -15.73
CA LYS A 11 -10.58 -4.37 -16.93
C LYS A 11 -11.44 -4.88 -18.07
N GLU A 12 -12.37 -5.81 -17.83
CA GLU A 12 -13.31 -6.33 -18.81
C GLU A 12 -14.21 -5.23 -19.42
N ILE A 13 -14.65 -4.28 -18.60
CA ILE A 13 -15.43 -3.12 -19.08
C ILE A 13 -14.57 -2.22 -19.98
N CYS A 14 -13.34 -1.94 -19.58
CA CYS A 14 -12.41 -1.15 -20.38
C CYS A 14 -12.16 -1.80 -21.75
N GLU A 15 -11.90 -3.10 -21.78
CA GLU A 15 -11.66 -3.86 -23.02
C GLU A 15 -12.88 -3.82 -23.97
N ARG A 16 -14.08 -4.07 -23.43
CA ARG A 16 -15.32 -4.03 -24.23
C ARG A 16 -15.61 -2.66 -24.84
N ASN A 17 -15.13 -1.60 -24.21
CA ASN A 17 -15.33 -0.22 -24.69
C ASN A 17 -14.10 0.36 -25.40
N ASN A 18 -13.08 -0.46 -25.68
CA ASN A 18 -11.81 -0.04 -26.28
C ASN A 18 -11.15 1.12 -25.51
N VAL A 19 -11.11 1.01 -24.19
CA VAL A 19 -10.52 1.98 -23.27
C VAL A 19 -9.34 1.33 -22.55
N LEU A 20 -8.24 2.07 -22.38
CA LEU A 20 -7.06 1.59 -21.66
C LEU A 20 -7.34 1.53 -20.14
N PHE A 21 -6.95 0.43 -19.53
CA PHE A 21 -7.00 0.26 -18.10
C PHE A 21 -5.67 0.66 -17.45
N VAL A 22 -5.69 1.68 -16.61
CA VAL A 22 -4.51 2.18 -15.89
C VAL A 22 -4.58 1.72 -14.45
N ALA A 23 -3.57 0.96 -13.99
CA ALA A 23 -3.40 0.63 -12.58
C ALA A 23 -2.42 1.60 -11.91
N ASP A 24 -2.92 2.41 -10.99
CA ASP A 24 -2.09 3.23 -10.10
C ASP A 24 -1.65 2.40 -8.91
N GLU A 25 -0.46 1.84 -9.01
CA GLU A 25 0.19 1.03 -7.99
C GLU A 25 1.25 1.81 -7.20
N ILE A 26 1.19 3.15 -7.23
CA ILE A 26 2.15 4.02 -6.51
C ILE A 26 2.17 3.69 -5.01
N GLN A 27 1.02 3.36 -4.42
CA GLN A 27 0.91 3.03 -3.01
C GLN A 27 0.85 1.53 -2.74
N THR A 28 0.23 0.76 -3.61
CA THR A 28 -0.08 -0.66 -3.41
C THR A 28 0.99 -1.60 -3.95
N GLY A 29 1.78 -1.13 -4.91
CA GLY A 29 2.82 -1.92 -5.55
C GLY A 29 4.09 -2.10 -4.71
N LEU A 30 5.04 -2.79 -5.32
CA LEU A 30 6.36 -3.07 -4.76
C LEU A 30 6.30 -3.77 -3.40
N GLY A 31 5.45 -4.79 -3.31
CA GLY A 31 5.35 -5.67 -2.14
C GLY A 31 4.42 -5.19 -1.03
N ARG A 32 3.94 -3.95 -1.06
CA ARG A 32 3.16 -3.34 0.03
C ARG A 32 1.94 -4.16 0.44
N THR A 33 1.27 -4.78 -0.51
CA THR A 33 0.07 -5.59 -0.27
C THR A 33 0.34 -7.09 -0.13
N GLY A 34 1.61 -7.53 -0.16
CA GLY A 34 1.97 -8.95 -0.11
C GLY A 34 2.00 -9.65 -1.47
N LYS A 35 1.83 -8.89 -2.55
CA LYS A 35 2.13 -9.24 -3.94
C LYS A 35 3.03 -8.16 -4.51
N LEU A 36 3.75 -8.44 -5.61
CA LEU A 36 4.58 -7.41 -6.24
C LEU A 36 3.71 -6.22 -6.66
N PHE A 37 2.53 -6.50 -7.24
CA PHE A 37 1.49 -5.52 -7.55
C PHE A 37 0.12 -6.01 -7.06
N ALA A 38 -0.73 -5.09 -6.60
CA ALA A 38 -2.06 -5.46 -6.09
C ALA A 38 -2.98 -6.05 -7.17
N CYS A 39 -2.80 -5.65 -8.44
CA CYS A 39 -3.55 -6.21 -9.56
C CYS A 39 -3.31 -7.72 -9.77
N GLU A 40 -2.21 -8.29 -9.25
CA GLU A 40 -1.94 -9.73 -9.31
C GLU A 40 -2.91 -10.56 -8.46
N TYR A 41 -3.60 -9.97 -7.48
CA TYR A 41 -4.60 -10.70 -6.69
C TYR A 41 -5.78 -11.20 -7.52
N GLU A 42 -6.07 -10.50 -8.62
CA GLU A 42 -7.16 -10.86 -9.53
C GLU A 42 -6.64 -11.24 -10.93
N GLU A 43 -5.33 -11.51 -11.03
CA GLU A 43 -4.65 -11.86 -12.29
C GLU A 43 -4.87 -10.84 -13.41
N VAL A 44 -5.04 -9.56 -13.04
CA VAL A 44 -5.27 -8.47 -13.99
C VAL A 44 -3.93 -7.93 -14.47
N LYS A 45 -3.73 -7.94 -15.79
CA LYS A 45 -2.65 -7.24 -16.47
C LYS A 45 -3.15 -5.89 -16.96
N PRO A 46 -2.73 -4.76 -16.37
CA PRO A 46 -3.13 -3.45 -16.84
C PRO A 46 -2.47 -3.11 -18.18
N ASP A 47 -3.06 -2.18 -18.93
CA ASP A 47 -2.45 -1.62 -20.14
C ASP A 47 -1.36 -0.60 -19.78
N ILE A 48 -1.55 0.11 -18.68
CA ILE A 48 -0.57 1.05 -18.10
C ILE A 48 -0.47 0.78 -16.61
N LEU A 49 0.76 0.61 -16.13
CA LEU A 49 1.08 0.47 -14.72
C LEU A 49 1.88 1.67 -14.24
N VAL A 50 1.41 2.34 -13.18
CA VAL A 50 2.10 3.49 -12.58
C VAL A 50 2.69 3.07 -11.23
N ILE A 51 4.01 3.28 -11.05
CA ILE A 51 4.74 2.96 -9.82
C ILE A 51 5.54 4.16 -9.31
N GLY A 52 5.77 4.21 -8.00
CA GLY A 52 6.47 5.32 -7.37
C GLY A 52 6.71 5.05 -5.88
N LYS A 53 6.72 6.09 -5.05
CA LYS A 53 6.96 6.00 -3.60
C LYS A 53 8.15 5.10 -3.23
N SER A 54 7.89 3.83 -2.93
CA SER A 54 8.91 2.84 -2.53
C SER A 54 9.85 2.42 -3.65
N LEU A 55 9.68 2.90 -4.88
CA LEU A 55 10.52 2.53 -6.02
C LEU A 55 12.02 2.80 -5.79
N ALA A 56 12.38 3.83 -5.01
CA ALA A 56 13.75 4.07 -4.60
C ALA A 56 14.02 3.80 -3.11
N GLY A 57 13.28 2.88 -2.50
CA GLY A 57 13.47 2.48 -1.10
C GLY A 57 13.24 3.61 -0.07
N GLY A 58 12.61 4.71 -0.47
CA GLY A 58 12.44 5.91 0.37
C GLY A 58 13.63 6.88 0.35
N CYS A 59 14.72 6.56 -0.35
CA CYS A 59 15.93 7.38 -0.37
C CYS A 59 15.85 8.55 -1.36
N TYR A 60 15.04 8.44 -2.42
CA TYR A 60 14.98 9.43 -3.48
C TYR A 60 13.59 9.48 -4.14
N ALA A 61 13.26 10.62 -4.75
CA ALA A 61 12.00 10.77 -5.47
C ALA A 61 12.14 10.24 -6.91
N ILE A 62 11.43 9.14 -7.20
CA ILE A 62 11.34 8.56 -8.54
C ILE A 62 9.98 7.89 -8.72
N SER A 63 9.46 7.97 -9.93
CA SER A 63 8.29 7.22 -10.38
C SER A 63 8.53 6.68 -11.79
N ALA A 64 7.73 5.71 -12.18
CA ALA A 64 7.79 5.16 -13.53
C ALA A 64 6.38 4.82 -14.03
N VAL A 65 6.21 4.92 -15.34
CA VAL A 65 5.04 4.45 -16.07
C VAL A 65 5.51 3.32 -16.98
N LEU A 66 4.90 2.16 -16.82
CA LEU A 66 5.19 0.97 -17.62
C LEU A 66 3.99 0.65 -18.49
N SER A 67 4.25 0.38 -19.76
CA SER A 67 3.21 0.01 -20.70
C SER A 67 3.83 -0.65 -21.93
N PRO A 68 3.08 -1.42 -22.72
CA PRO A 68 3.52 -1.91 -24.01
C PRO A 68 3.96 -0.78 -24.96
N ARG A 69 4.84 -1.12 -25.89
CA ARG A 69 5.38 -0.15 -26.85
C ARG A 69 4.32 0.48 -27.74
N GLU A 70 3.26 -0.26 -28.01
CA GLU A 70 2.13 0.17 -28.83
C GLU A 70 1.38 1.37 -28.22
N ILE A 71 1.52 1.57 -26.90
CA ILE A 71 0.90 2.67 -26.15
C ILE A 71 1.93 3.78 -25.91
N LEU A 72 2.99 3.52 -25.14
CA LEU A 72 3.97 4.57 -24.82
C LEU A 72 4.86 4.95 -26.00
N GLY A 73 5.05 4.06 -26.97
CA GLY A 73 5.84 4.34 -28.19
C GLY A 73 5.19 5.32 -29.16
N LEU A 74 3.97 5.79 -28.88
CA LEU A 74 3.31 6.85 -29.65
C LEU A 74 3.92 8.23 -29.43
N PHE A 75 4.61 8.44 -28.29
CA PHE A 75 5.32 9.69 -28.05
C PHE A 75 6.43 9.93 -29.06
N LYS A 76 6.41 11.11 -29.65
CA LYS A 76 7.46 11.59 -30.56
C LYS A 76 8.51 12.40 -29.80
N PRO A 77 9.71 12.56 -30.36
CA PRO A 77 10.72 13.43 -29.80
C PRO A 77 10.17 14.83 -29.52
N ARG A 78 10.40 15.37 -28.31
CA ARG A 78 9.93 16.67 -27.79
C ARG A 78 8.47 16.75 -27.33
N GLU A 79 7.68 15.70 -27.41
CA GLU A 79 6.29 15.69 -26.88
C GLU A 79 6.24 15.47 -25.37
N HIS A 80 7.27 14.86 -24.81
CA HIS A 80 7.39 14.64 -23.36
C HIS A 80 8.84 14.85 -22.91
N GLY A 81 9.01 15.44 -21.71
CA GLY A 81 10.31 15.64 -21.10
C GLY A 81 10.19 16.05 -19.65
N THR A 82 11.27 15.83 -18.91
CA THR A 82 11.40 16.22 -17.51
C THR A 82 12.86 16.51 -17.18
N THR A 83 13.12 17.55 -16.39
CA THR A 83 14.47 17.94 -16.01
C THR A 83 15.11 16.91 -15.07
N PHE A 84 14.36 16.35 -14.14
CA PHE A 84 14.86 15.44 -13.11
C PHE A 84 14.58 13.96 -13.39
N GLY A 85 13.71 13.65 -14.34
CA GLY A 85 13.30 12.27 -14.65
C GLY A 85 14.46 11.45 -15.22
N ALA A 86 14.49 10.18 -14.88
CA ALA A 86 15.45 9.18 -15.33
C ALA A 86 16.92 9.58 -15.10
N ASN A 87 17.22 10.42 -14.09
CA ASN A 87 18.62 10.72 -13.78
C ASN A 87 19.35 9.47 -13.27
N PRO A 88 20.68 9.36 -13.52
CA PRO A 88 21.43 8.14 -13.22
C PRO A 88 21.37 7.73 -11.75
N LEU A 89 21.39 8.69 -10.81
CA LEU A 89 21.31 8.41 -9.38
C LEU A 89 19.97 7.78 -9.01
N ALA A 90 18.87 8.38 -9.43
CA ALA A 90 17.52 7.84 -9.17
C ALA A 90 17.34 6.44 -9.76
N CYS A 91 17.85 6.21 -10.98
CA CYS A 91 17.78 4.89 -11.62
C CYS A 91 18.63 3.84 -10.87
N ALA A 92 19.82 4.21 -10.39
CA ALA A 92 20.67 3.32 -9.60
C ALA A 92 19.99 2.93 -8.28
N LEU A 93 19.42 3.90 -7.56
CA LEU A 93 18.68 3.66 -6.33
C LEU A 93 17.42 2.79 -6.56
N ALA A 94 16.67 3.04 -7.63
CA ALA A 94 15.49 2.24 -7.96
C ALA A 94 15.86 0.78 -8.27
N ARG A 95 16.92 0.55 -9.02
CA ARG A 95 17.40 -0.81 -9.31
C ARG A 95 17.83 -1.52 -8.03
N GLU A 96 18.55 -0.83 -7.15
CA GLU A 96 18.98 -1.40 -5.88
C GLU A 96 17.79 -1.70 -4.95
N ALA A 97 16.82 -0.81 -4.86
CA ALA A 97 15.61 -1.04 -4.08
C ALA A 97 14.82 -2.28 -4.55
N ILE A 98 14.71 -2.47 -5.88
CA ILE A 98 14.07 -3.66 -6.46
C ILE A 98 14.90 -4.92 -6.15
N ARG A 99 16.25 -4.83 -6.22
CA ARG A 99 17.15 -5.94 -5.88
C ARG A 99 16.94 -6.37 -4.41
N VAL A 100 17.00 -5.44 -3.47
CA VAL A 100 16.76 -5.68 -2.04
C VAL A 100 15.37 -6.29 -1.81
N LEU A 101 14.33 -5.70 -2.42
CA LEU A 101 12.96 -6.22 -2.32
C LEU A 101 12.87 -7.70 -2.69
N THR A 102 13.60 -8.12 -3.73
CA THR A 102 13.57 -9.49 -4.26
C THR A 102 14.47 -10.42 -3.46
N GLU A 103 15.75 -10.03 -3.22
CA GLU A 103 16.75 -10.88 -2.56
C GLU A 103 16.43 -11.12 -1.08
N GLU A 104 15.89 -10.11 -0.40
CA GLU A 104 15.47 -10.21 1.01
C GLU A 104 14.03 -10.74 1.17
N LYS A 105 13.36 -11.13 0.09
CA LYS A 105 11.99 -11.69 0.09
C LYS A 105 10.98 -10.81 0.81
N LEU A 106 11.07 -9.50 0.60
CA LEU A 106 10.23 -8.53 1.33
C LEU A 106 8.76 -8.57 0.90
N VAL A 107 8.47 -9.08 -0.30
CA VAL A 107 7.09 -9.32 -0.75
C VAL A 107 6.45 -10.43 0.07
N GLU A 108 7.16 -11.54 0.26
CA GLU A 108 6.74 -12.68 1.06
C GLU A 108 6.62 -12.29 2.54
N ASN A 109 7.59 -11.54 3.07
CA ASN A 109 7.53 -11.00 4.44
C ASN A 109 6.27 -10.14 4.64
N SER A 110 5.96 -9.27 3.68
CA SER A 110 4.75 -8.45 3.71
C SER A 110 3.47 -9.30 3.70
N ALA A 111 3.43 -10.37 2.92
CA ALA A 111 2.28 -11.27 2.87
C ALA A 111 2.10 -12.00 4.21
N GLU A 112 3.17 -12.62 4.74
CA GLU A 112 3.14 -13.41 5.96
C GLU A 112 2.83 -12.53 7.18
N LEU A 113 3.65 -11.52 7.43
CA LEU A 113 3.51 -10.66 8.60
C LEU A 113 2.28 -9.74 8.52
N GLY A 114 1.88 -9.37 7.30
CA GLY A 114 0.63 -8.63 7.10
C GLY A 114 -0.60 -9.44 7.50
N ASN A 115 -0.68 -10.71 7.08
CA ASN A 115 -1.75 -11.61 7.49
C ASN A 115 -1.73 -11.86 9.00
N TYR A 116 -0.55 -12.13 9.57
CA TYR A 116 -0.37 -12.28 11.00
C TYR A 116 -0.92 -11.08 11.78
N PHE A 117 -0.51 -9.87 11.40
CA PHE A 117 -0.91 -8.65 12.09
C PHE A 117 -2.40 -8.34 11.90
N LEU A 118 -2.94 -8.56 10.69
CA LEU A 118 -4.35 -8.40 10.40
C LEU A 118 -5.23 -9.28 11.30
N GLU A 119 -4.90 -10.57 11.41
CA GLU A 119 -5.66 -11.50 12.25
C GLU A 119 -5.53 -11.13 13.74
N LYS A 120 -4.37 -10.70 14.17
CA LYS A 120 -4.15 -10.25 15.55
C LYS A 120 -4.98 -8.99 15.85
N LEU A 121 -5.02 -8.00 14.96
CA LEU A 121 -5.83 -6.79 15.12
C LEU A 121 -7.34 -7.08 15.18
N LYS A 122 -7.83 -8.08 14.45
CA LYS A 122 -9.23 -8.53 14.51
C LYS A 122 -9.65 -9.07 15.89
N THR A 123 -8.69 -9.43 16.74
CA THR A 123 -9.00 -9.89 18.11
C THR A 123 -9.32 -8.76 19.08
N ILE A 124 -9.02 -7.51 18.72
CA ILE A 124 -9.30 -6.34 19.57
C ILE A 124 -10.82 -6.17 19.69
N LYS A 125 -11.29 -6.25 20.92
CA LYS A 125 -12.72 -6.00 21.22
C LYS A 125 -12.87 -4.54 21.63
N SER A 126 -13.54 -3.76 20.81
CA SER A 126 -13.88 -2.37 21.11
C SER A 126 -15.18 -1.95 20.45
N LYS A 127 -15.99 -1.21 21.19
CA LYS A 127 -17.23 -0.63 20.68
C LYS A 127 -17.00 0.36 19.53
N HIS A 128 -15.78 0.92 19.41
CA HIS A 128 -15.41 1.91 18.41
C HIS A 128 -15.04 1.29 17.06
N ILE A 129 -14.59 0.03 17.02
CA ILE A 129 -14.16 -0.63 15.79
C ILE A 129 -15.38 -1.10 15.00
N LYS A 130 -15.43 -0.73 13.73
CA LYS A 130 -16.40 -1.24 12.75
C LYS A 130 -15.85 -2.45 12.02
N GLU A 131 -14.63 -2.33 11.48
CA GLU A 131 -13.97 -3.37 10.69
C GLU A 131 -12.45 -3.22 10.74
N VAL A 132 -11.75 -4.35 10.64
CA VAL A 132 -10.29 -4.40 10.41
C VAL A 132 -10.06 -5.03 9.05
N MET A 133 -9.42 -4.30 8.14
CA MET A 133 -9.23 -4.70 6.75
C MET A 133 -7.79 -4.45 6.31
N GLY A 134 -7.34 -5.19 5.30
CA GLY A 134 -6.01 -4.98 4.73
C GLY A 134 -5.55 -6.12 3.82
N LYS A 135 -4.44 -5.89 3.15
CA LYS A 135 -3.65 -6.90 2.43
C LYS A 135 -2.17 -6.60 2.63
N GLY A 136 -1.39 -7.64 2.93
CA GLY A 136 0.00 -7.46 3.30
C GLY A 136 0.16 -6.44 4.43
N LEU A 137 1.18 -5.62 4.35
CA LEU A 137 1.45 -4.54 5.32
C LEU A 137 0.77 -3.19 4.95
N LEU A 138 -0.41 -3.25 4.36
CA LEU A 138 -1.32 -2.12 4.18
C LEU A 138 -2.63 -2.45 4.89
N ILE A 139 -2.77 -2.00 6.13
CA ILE A 139 -3.85 -2.39 7.04
C ILE A 139 -4.60 -1.14 7.50
N GLY A 140 -5.91 -1.26 7.63
CA GLY A 140 -6.80 -0.23 8.14
C GLY A 140 -7.72 -0.75 9.23
N ILE A 141 -7.92 0.06 10.26
CA ILE A 141 -9.00 -0.11 11.24
C ILE A 141 -10.05 0.96 10.93
N GLU A 142 -11.21 0.53 10.43
CA GLU A 142 -12.35 1.41 10.23
C GLU A 142 -13.13 1.56 11.54
N LEU A 143 -13.38 2.79 11.92
CA LEU A 143 -14.13 3.13 13.11
C LEU A 143 -15.60 3.37 12.78
N LYS A 144 -16.47 3.16 13.76
CA LYS A 144 -17.86 3.59 13.68
C LYS A 144 -17.95 5.11 13.76
N GLN A 145 -19.01 5.69 13.20
CA GLN A 145 -19.20 7.15 13.20
C GLN A 145 -19.24 7.74 14.62
N GLU A 146 -19.83 7.01 15.55
CA GLU A 146 -19.93 7.41 16.96
C GLU A 146 -18.57 7.47 17.68
N ALA A 147 -17.53 6.93 17.08
CA ALA A 147 -16.18 7.03 17.62
C ALA A 147 -15.57 8.45 17.52
N GLY A 148 -16.19 9.37 16.78
CA GLY A 148 -15.73 10.75 16.66
C GLY A 148 -14.52 10.97 15.77
N GLY A 149 -14.29 10.05 14.81
CA GLY A 149 -13.19 10.13 13.84
C GLY A 149 -11.89 9.46 14.28
N ALA A 150 -11.01 9.19 13.33
CA ALA A 150 -9.77 8.45 13.53
C ALA A 150 -8.62 9.32 14.10
N ARG A 151 -8.71 10.63 13.94
CA ARG A 151 -7.62 11.56 14.32
C ARG A 151 -7.19 11.41 15.78
N ARG A 152 -8.16 11.39 16.71
CA ARG A 152 -7.85 11.27 18.15
C ARG A 152 -7.10 9.99 18.47
N PHE A 153 -7.51 8.86 17.87
CA PHE A 153 -6.82 7.58 18.06
C PHE A 153 -5.40 7.60 17.49
N CYS A 154 -5.17 8.30 16.38
CA CYS A 154 -3.82 8.47 15.82
C CYS A 154 -2.94 9.31 16.76
N GLU A 155 -3.47 10.31 17.43
CA GLU A 155 -2.75 11.12 18.41
C GLU A 155 -2.46 10.33 19.69
N ASP A 156 -3.44 9.59 20.21
CA ASP A 156 -3.25 8.70 21.35
C ASP A 156 -2.19 7.61 21.06
N LEU A 157 -2.21 7.03 19.85
CA LEU A 157 -1.20 6.06 19.42
C LEU A 157 0.19 6.69 19.31
N LYS A 158 0.29 7.93 18.87
CA LYS A 158 1.56 8.68 18.82
C LYS A 158 2.14 8.87 20.23
N GLU A 159 1.31 9.15 21.23
CA GLU A 159 1.76 9.26 22.65
C GLU A 159 2.26 7.90 23.18
N GLU A 160 1.71 6.78 22.69
CA GLU A 160 2.23 5.43 22.97
C GLU A 160 3.43 5.04 22.08
N GLY A 161 3.96 5.97 21.25
CA GLY A 161 5.13 5.77 20.40
C GLY A 161 4.85 5.16 19.02
N LEU A 162 3.59 4.97 18.64
CA LEU A 162 3.20 4.37 17.37
C LEU A 162 2.67 5.41 16.38
N LEU A 163 3.42 5.66 15.31
CA LEU A 163 3.00 6.57 14.25
C LEU A 163 2.09 5.87 13.25
N CYS A 164 0.91 6.42 13.07
CA CYS A 164 -0.07 6.00 12.07
C CYS A 164 -0.75 7.23 11.45
N LYS A 165 -1.67 7.01 10.52
CA LYS A 165 -2.32 8.12 9.84
C LYS A 165 -3.82 7.86 9.66
N GLU A 166 -4.62 8.87 9.97
CA GLU A 166 -6.03 8.87 9.57
C GLU A 166 -6.17 8.97 8.05
N THR A 167 -7.15 8.26 7.51
CA THR A 167 -7.57 8.34 6.12
C THR A 167 -9.10 8.20 6.05
N HIS A 168 -9.73 8.93 5.14
CA HIS A 168 -11.20 8.94 5.03
C HIS A 168 -11.93 9.16 6.36
N GLU A 169 -11.45 10.11 7.17
CA GLU A 169 -12.03 10.54 8.44
C GLU A 169 -12.12 9.45 9.53
N HIS A 170 -12.58 8.25 9.17
CA HIS A 170 -12.88 7.17 10.13
C HIS A 170 -11.93 5.96 10.02
N VAL A 171 -10.85 6.03 9.26
CA VAL A 171 -9.93 4.90 9.10
C VAL A 171 -8.55 5.25 9.65
N ILE A 172 -8.04 4.42 10.57
CA ILE A 172 -6.65 4.45 11.00
C ILE A 172 -5.86 3.52 10.09
N ARG A 173 -4.87 4.06 9.37
CA ARG A 173 -4.03 3.29 8.45
C ARG A 173 -2.68 2.98 9.07
N PHE A 174 -2.29 1.71 9.02
CA PHE A 174 -0.98 1.20 9.37
C PHE A 174 -0.26 0.73 8.10
N ALA A 175 0.98 1.18 7.93
CA ALA A 175 1.81 0.83 6.79
C ALA A 175 3.29 0.76 7.24
N PRO A 176 3.65 -0.22 8.08
CA PRO A 176 5.00 -0.38 8.58
C PRO A 176 5.98 -0.69 7.44
N PRO A 177 7.31 -0.54 7.65
CA PRO A 177 8.30 -0.92 6.65
C PRO A 177 8.22 -2.40 6.30
N LEU A 178 8.55 -2.78 5.05
CA LEU A 178 8.47 -4.17 4.61
C LEU A 178 9.47 -5.10 5.33
N ILE A 179 10.52 -4.52 5.91
CA ILE A 179 11.54 -5.23 6.71
C ILE A 179 11.12 -5.45 8.17
N ILE A 180 9.91 -5.05 8.56
CA ILE A 180 9.43 -5.18 9.94
C ILE A 180 9.52 -6.62 10.43
N LYS A 181 9.76 -6.79 11.72
CA LYS A 181 9.83 -8.10 12.37
C LYS A 181 8.54 -8.37 13.16
N ARG A 182 8.35 -9.64 13.51
CA ARG A 182 7.18 -10.07 14.28
C ARG A 182 7.10 -9.38 15.64
N ASP A 183 8.22 -9.26 16.34
CA ASP A 183 8.28 -8.65 17.67
C ASP A 183 7.85 -7.17 17.63
N ASP A 184 8.20 -6.45 16.57
CA ASP A 184 7.77 -5.06 16.37
C ASP A 184 6.25 -4.98 16.16
N LEU A 185 5.66 -5.94 15.44
CA LEU A 185 4.21 -6.02 15.25
C LEU A 185 3.49 -6.42 16.54
N ASP A 186 4.09 -7.28 17.34
CA ASP A 186 3.56 -7.66 18.65
C ASP A 186 3.54 -6.46 19.59
N TRP A 187 4.63 -5.71 19.64
CA TRP A 187 4.69 -4.46 20.38
C TRP A 187 3.64 -3.46 19.89
N ALA A 188 3.53 -3.26 18.56
CA ALA A 188 2.55 -2.35 17.98
C ALA A 188 1.11 -2.76 18.33
N PHE A 189 0.82 -4.06 18.30
CA PHE A 189 -0.49 -4.59 18.71
C PHE A 189 -0.82 -4.22 20.17
N GLU A 190 0.14 -4.36 21.08
CA GLU A 190 -0.07 -4.02 22.48
C GLU A 190 -0.42 -2.55 22.68
N GLN A 191 0.27 -1.63 21.95
CA GLN A 191 -0.05 -0.22 22.00
C GLN A 191 -1.44 0.06 21.44
N ILE A 192 -1.78 -0.52 20.28
CA ILE A 192 -3.10 -0.35 19.67
C ILE A 192 -4.20 -0.87 20.61
N ASN A 193 -4.04 -2.07 21.13
CA ASN A 193 -5.01 -2.65 22.06
C ASN A 193 -5.19 -1.76 23.30
N ARG A 194 -4.10 -1.25 23.89
CA ARG A 194 -4.13 -0.34 25.05
C ARG A 194 -4.92 0.93 24.75
N VAL A 195 -4.70 1.57 23.60
CA VAL A 195 -5.43 2.78 23.22
C VAL A 195 -6.92 2.50 23.08
N PHE A 196 -7.29 1.41 22.43
CA PHE A 196 -8.70 1.05 22.28
C PHE A 196 -9.36 0.68 23.61
N GLN A 197 -8.65 0.04 24.55
CA GLN A 197 -9.16 -0.25 25.91
C GLN A 197 -9.34 1.04 26.75
N LYS A 198 -8.43 2.01 26.63
CA LYS A 198 -8.57 3.31 27.33
C LYS A 198 -9.74 4.16 26.79
N ALA A 199 -10.13 3.94 25.54
CA ALA A 199 -11.20 4.70 24.88
C ALA A 199 -12.62 4.15 25.19
N GLU A 200 -12.73 2.98 25.84
CA GLU A 200 -14.03 2.36 26.23
C GLU A 200 -14.72 3.19 27.31
#